data_33d1f8a2069664512399cc9f9b1e7e88
#
_entry.id   33d1f8a2069664512399cc9f9b1e7e88
#
_cell.length_a   1.000
_cell.length_b   1.000
_cell.length_c   1.000
_cell.angle_alpha   90.00
_cell.angle_beta   90.00
_cell.angle_gamma   90.00
#
_symmetry.space_group_name_H-M   'P 1'
#
loop_
_entity.id
_entity.type
_entity.pdbx_description
1 polymer ?
#
loop_
_entity_poly.entity_id
_entity_poly.type
_entity_poly.pdbx_seq_one_letter_code
_entity_poly.pdbx_strand_id
1 'polypeptide(L)'
;PIFVQNNKCKKILMPEIFRFFGFSFFFYSREHEPIHVHVEGHDGLAIFDWDGANFVLRERHNINASDLKRIVAVIDENKDLIIKYWDNYFNKKDKR
;
A
#
# COMPACT_ATOMS: atom_id res chain seq x y z
N PRO A 1 0.04 -14.57 -21.59
CA PRO A 1 -0.36 -14.31 -21.29
C PRO A 1 -0.89 -13.81 -21.35
N ILE A 2 -0.77 -13.94 -21.44
CA ILE A 2 -1.19 -13.56 -21.13
C ILE A 2 -1.63 -12.99 -20.95
N PHE A 3 -1.53 -13.13 -20.99
CA PHE A 3 -1.96 -12.57 -20.51
C PHE A 3 -2.05 -11.87 -20.38
N VAL A 4 -1.83 -12.09 -20.71
CA VAL A 4 -1.92 -11.45 -20.41
C VAL A 4 -2.35 -10.83 -20.39
N GLN A 5 -2.14 -10.68 -20.47
CA GLN A 5 -2.62 -10.19 -20.29
C GLN A 5 -3.18 -9.58 -20.00
N ASN A 6 -3.34 -9.20 -19.95
CA ASN A 6 -3.92 -8.41 -19.39
C ASN A 6 -3.72 -8.10 -18.16
N ASN A 7 -3.01 -8.26 -17.96
CA ASN A 7 -2.60 -8.09 -16.70
C ASN A 7 -1.59 -7.07 -16.51
N LYS A 8 -0.83 -6.68 -17.45
CA LYS A 8 0.13 -5.68 -17.36
C LYS A 8 -0.46 -4.40 -16.92
N CYS A 9 -1.63 -4.13 -17.22
CA CYS A 9 -2.24 -2.92 -16.77
C CYS A 9 -2.36 -2.85 -15.28
N LYS A 10 -2.55 -3.99 -14.67
CA LYS A 10 -2.64 -4.02 -13.27
C LYS A 10 -1.40 -3.60 -12.61
N LYS A 11 -0.27 -3.97 -13.14
CA LYS A 11 0.94 -3.59 -12.55
C LYS A 11 1.08 -2.11 -12.52
N ILE A 12 0.69 -1.46 -13.56
CA ILE A 12 0.76 -0.03 -13.61
C ILE A 12 -0.15 0.58 -12.61
N LEU A 13 -1.22 -0.10 -12.28
CA LEU A 13 -2.19 0.42 -11.35
C LEU A 13 -1.86 0.18 -9.89
N MET A 14 -0.68 -0.36 -9.61
CA MET A 14 -0.34 -0.67 -8.23
C MET A 14 1.08 -0.25 -7.93
N PRO A 15 1.30 1.06 -7.80
CA PRO A 15 2.66 1.56 -7.55
C PRO A 15 3.15 1.11 -6.17
N GLU A 16 4.30 0.46 -6.17
CA GLU A 16 4.89 -0.01 -4.94
C GLU A 16 5.65 1.11 -4.27
N ILE A 17 5.43 1.29 -2.97
CA ILE A 17 6.11 2.32 -2.21
C ILE A 17 7.47 1.80 -1.78
N PHE A 18 7.49 0.63 -1.14
CA PHE A 18 8.73 -0.03 -0.75
C PHE A 18 8.43 -1.47 -0.35
N ARG A 19 9.49 -2.24 -0.07
CA ARG A 19 9.38 -3.61 0.40
C ARG A 19 10.13 -3.73 1.71
N PHE A 20 9.64 -4.58 2.57
CA PHE A 20 10.26 -4.79 3.86
C PHE A 20 9.96 -6.19 4.35
N PHE A 21 11.01 -6.92 4.71
CA PHE A 21 10.99 -8.33 5.15
C PHE A 21 9.93 -9.20 4.47
N GLY A 22 9.93 -9.12 3.16
CA GLY A 22 9.08 -9.99 2.36
C GLY A 22 7.69 -9.46 2.09
N PHE A 23 7.36 -8.26 2.58
CA PHE A 23 6.09 -7.63 2.29
C PHE A 23 6.26 -6.45 1.36
N SER A 24 5.32 -6.31 0.44
CA SER A 24 5.28 -5.19 -0.49
C SER A 24 4.23 -4.21 0.01
N PHE A 25 4.59 -2.93 0.08
CA PHE A 25 3.68 -1.88 0.51
C PHE A 25 3.36 -1.04 -0.72
N PHE A 26 2.09 -0.93 -1.05
CA PHE A 26 1.72 -0.29 -2.32
C PHE A 26 0.35 0.37 -2.27
N PHE A 27 0.05 1.17 -3.30
CA PHE A 27 -1.25 1.79 -3.47
C PHE A 27 -1.91 1.19 -4.69
N TYR A 28 -3.24 1.21 -4.72
CA TYR A 28 -3.96 0.94 -5.95
C TYR A 28 -4.23 2.28 -6.61
N SER A 29 -3.85 2.41 -7.84
CA SER A 29 -3.91 3.71 -8.48
C SER A 29 -5.30 4.24 -8.73
N ARG A 30 -6.29 3.38 -8.66
CA ARG A 30 -7.64 3.85 -8.89
C ARG A 30 -8.30 4.43 -7.69
N GLU A 31 -7.71 4.22 -6.53
CA GLU A 31 -8.34 4.65 -5.31
C GLU A 31 -7.76 5.95 -4.85
N HIS A 32 -8.59 6.93 -4.65
CA HIS A 32 -8.14 8.25 -4.33
C HIS A 32 -8.22 8.57 -2.88
N GLU A 33 -9.20 8.11 -2.23
CA GLU A 33 -9.29 8.50 -0.85
C GLU A 33 -10.27 7.68 -0.10
N PRO A 34 -10.11 7.58 1.17
CA PRO A 34 -9.02 8.17 1.95
C PRO A 34 -7.71 7.49 1.61
N ILE A 35 -6.62 8.10 2.00
CA ILE A 35 -5.31 7.51 1.75
C ILE A 35 -5.26 6.16 2.44
N HIS A 36 -4.79 5.15 1.74
CA HIS A 36 -4.64 3.85 2.36
C HIS A 36 -3.52 3.06 1.70
N VAL A 37 -2.97 2.13 2.45
CA VAL A 37 -1.83 1.35 2.04
C VAL A 37 -2.18 -0.12 2.07
N HIS A 38 -1.82 -0.83 1.01
CA HIS A 38 -1.98 -2.28 0.93
C HIS A 38 -0.65 -2.91 1.22
N VAL A 39 -0.64 -3.99 1.96
CA VAL A 39 0.56 -4.73 2.32
C VAL A 39 0.33 -6.18 1.97
N GLU A 40 1.19 -6.74 1.13
CA GLU A 40 1.06 -8.15 0.72
C GLU A 40 2.38 -8.88 0.80
N GLY A 41 2.33 -10.11 1.26
CA GLY A 41 3.50 -10.95 1.30
C GLY A 41 3.20 -12.20 2.09
N HIS A 42 3.98 -13.26 1.85
CA HIS A 42 3.83 -14.52 2.58
C HIS A 42 2.38 -15.01 2.58
N ASP A 43 1.71 -14.82 1.45
CA ASP A 43 0.31 -15.24 1.27
C ASP A 43 -0.67 -14.48 2.16
N GLY A 44 -0.27 -13.35 2.67
CA GLY A 44 -1.10 -12.55 3.55
C GLY A 44 -1.37 -11.17 2.99
N LEU A 45 -2.32 -10.48 3.59
CA LEU A 45 -2.75 -9.18 3.13
C LEU A 45 -3.19 -8.33 4.31
N ALA A 46 -2.83 -7.07 4.29
CA ALA A 46 -3.34 -6.12 5.27
C ALA A 46 -3.62 -4.80 4.57
N ILE A 47 -4.58 -4.05 5.08
CA ILE A 47 -4.91 -2.74 4.52
C ILE A 47 -5.01 -1.76 5.67
N PHE A 48 -4.34 -0.63 5.52
CA PHE A 48 -4.32 0.41 6.55
C PHE A 48 -4.89 1.70 5.98
N ASP A 49 -5.77 2.35 6.70
CA ASP A 49 -6.37 3.62 6.30
C ASP A 49 -5.77 4.77 7.09
N TRP A 50 -5.61 5.90 6.42
CA TRP A 50 -5.11 7.11 7.06
C TRP A 50 -6.29 7.83 7.71
N ASP A 51 -6.20 8.08 8.99
CA ASP A 51 -7.29 8.73 9.71
C ASP A 51 -7.05 10.22 9.94
N GLY A 52 -6.01 10.77 9.33
CA GLY A 52 -5.67 12.16 9.52
C GLY A 52 -4.44 12.34 10.40
N ALA A 53 -4.07 11.33 11.12
CA ALA A 53 -2.92 11.38 12.00
C ALA A 53 -2.09 10.11 11.96
N ASN A 54 -2.73 8.96 11.78
CA ASN A 54 -2.05 7.68 11.77
C ASN A 54 -2.68 6.73 10.78
N PHE A 55 -1.95 5.68 10.42
CA PHE A 55 -2.51 4.61 9.61
C PHE A 55 -3.09 3.57 10.55
N VAL A 56 -4.34 3.24 10.33
CA VAL A 56 -5.09 2.32 11.19
C VAL A 56 -5.46 1.07 10.41
N LEU A 57 -5.23 -0.07 10.99
CA LEU A 57 -5.53 -1.35 10.33
C LEU A 57 -7.01 -1.48 10.03
N ARG A 58 -7.33 -1.74 8.78
CA ARG A 58 -8.71 -1.95 8.36
C ARG A 58 -9.02 -3.43 8.17
N GLU A 59 -8.07 -4.15 7.53
CA GLU A 59 -8.25 -5.57 7.25
C GLU A 59 -6.96 -6.31 7.41
N ARG A 60 -7.06 -7.55 7.83
CA ARG A 60 -5.89 -8.41 7.95
C ARG A 60 -6.29 -9.84 7.62
N HIS A 61 -5.54 -10.46 6.70
CA HIS A 61 -5.78 -11.85 6.32
C HIS A 61 -4.46 -12.58 6.30
N ASN A 62 -4.39 -13.68 6.99
CA ASN A 62 -3.23 -14.57 6.96
C ASN A 62 -1.89 -13.90 7.26
N ILE A 63 -1.89 -13.01 8.23
CA ILE A 63 -0.66 -12.38 8.71
C ILE A 63 -0.63 -12.61 10.22
N ASN A 64 0.46 -13.20 10.70
CA ASN A 64 0.54 -13.50 12.14
C ASN A 64 0.84 -12.23 12.94
N ALA A 65 0.65 -12.32 14.24
CA ALA A 65 0.77 -11.16 15.11
C ALA A 65 2.17 -10.55 15.10
N SER A 66 3.17 -11.39 14.99
CA SER A 66 4.55 -10.92 14.98
C SER A 66 4.83 -10.09 13.74
N ASP A 67 4.42 -10.57 12.58
CA ASP A 67 4.62 -9.86 11.34
C ASP A 67 3.79 -8.58 11.30
N LEU A 68 2.57 -8.66 11.82
CA LEU A 68 1.72 -7.48 11.85
C LEU A 68 2.36 -6.37 12.67
N LYS A 69 2.98 -6.73 13.77
CA LYS A 69 3.63 -5.78 14.62
C LYS A 69 4.76 -5.07 13.89
N ARG A 70 5.52 -5.81 13.09
CA ARG A 70 6.60 -5.23 12.32
C ARG A 70 6.05 -4.34 11.23
N ILE A 71 4.98 -4.76 10.59
CA ILE A 71 4.33 -3.99 9.53
C ILE A 71 3.85 -2.65 10.10
N VAL A 72 3.19 -2.70 11.24
CA VAL A 72 2.69 -1.48 11.87
C VAL A 72 3.83 -0.53 12.20
N ALA A 73 4.92 -1.06 12.73
CA ALA A 73 6.07 -0.24 13.09
C ALA A 73 6.67 0.43 11.86
N VAL A 74 6.79 -0.31 10.78
CA VAL A 74 7.36 0.24 9.55
C VAL A 74 6.48 1.33 8.97
N ILE A 75 5.18 1.11 8.96
CA ILE A 75 4.25 2.09 8.46
C ILE A 75 4.32 3.36 9.32
N ASP A 76 4.34 3.18 10.62
CA ASP A 76 4.35 4.32 11.53
C ASP A 76 5.63 5.13 11.39
N GLU A 77 6.75 4.48 11.23
CA GLU A 77 8.03 5.16 11.05
C GLU A 77 8.14 5.85 9.72
N ASN A 78 7.37 5.44 8.73
CA ASN A 78 7.46 5.96 7.39
C ASN A 78 6.21 6.67 6.92
N LYS A 79 5.35 7.05 7.85
CA LYS A 79 4.07 7.62 7.43
C LYS A 79 4.22 8.90 6.62
N ASP A 80 5.20 9.73 6.92
CA ASP A 80 5.40 10.96 6.15
C ASP A 80 5.82 10.62 4.73
N LEU A 81 6.65 9.62 4.57
CA LEU A 81 7.10 9.19 3.27
C LEU A 81 5.94 8.62 2.47
N ILE A 82 5.09 7.84 3.12
CA ILE A 82 3.94 7.24 2.46
C ILE A 82 3.00 8.33 1.97
N ILE A 83 2.74 9.34 2.80
CA ILE A 83 1.88 10.44 2.43
C ILE A 83 2.47 11.20 1.25
N LYS A 84 3.77 11.41 1.27
CA LYS A 84 4.44 12.11 0.21
C LYS A 84 4.33 11.34 -1.11
N TYR A 85 4.46 10.02 -1.07
CA TYR A 85 4.33 9.20 -2.27
C TYR A 85 2.90 9.27 -2.79
N TRP A 86 1.94 9.25 -1.90
CA TRP A 86 0.54 9.35 -2.28
C TRP A 86 0.28 10.68 -2.99
N ASP A 87 0.75 11.76 -2.40
CA ASP A 87 0.56 13.08 -2.97
C ASP A 87 1.25 13.19 -4.32
N ASN A 88 2.45 12.69 -4.44
CA ASN A 88 3.18 12.76 -5.69
C ASN A 88 2.47 11.95 -6.78
N TYR A 89 1.99 10.80 -6.41
CA TYR A 89 1.37 9.93 -7.39
C TYR A 89 0.00 10.44 -7.85
N PHE A 90 -0.85 10.75 -6.91
CA PHE A 90 -2.21 11.14 -7.25
C PHE A 90 -2.37 12.61 -7.61
N ASN A 91 -1.78 13.49 -6.86
CA ASN A 91 -1.91 14.90 -7.14
C ASN A 91 -1.20 15.31 -8.42
N LYS A 92 -0.08 14.68 -8.67
CA LYS A 92 0.64 14.98 -9.86
C LYS A 92 -0.16 14.60 -11.07
N LYS A 93 -0.86 13.50 -11.01
CA LYS A 93 -1.69 13.05 -12.10
C LYS A 93 -2.87 13.98 -12.26
N ASP A 94 -3.40 14.46 -11.18
CA ASP A 94 -4.55 15.32 -11.23
C ASP A 94 -4.23 16.65 -11.84
N LYS A 95 -3.04 17.09 -11.74
CA LYS A 95 -2.66 18.36 -12.28
C LYS A 95 -2.58 18.36 -13.77
N ARG A 96 -2.58 17.20 -14.34
CA ARG A 96 -2.58 17.12 -15.75
C ARG A 96 -3.98 17.11 -16.23
#